data_c70cc6e4ea230dd4ad867fc8bbe9d730
#
_entry.id   c70cc6e4ea230dd4ad867fc8bbe9d730
#
_cell.length_a   1.000
_cell.length_b   1.000
_cell.length_c   1.000
_cell.angle_alpha   90.00
_cell.angle_beta   90.00
_cell.angle_gamma   90.00
#
_symmetry.space_group_name_H-M   'P 1'
#
loop_
_entity.id
_entity.type
_entity.pdbx_description
1 polymer ?
#
loop_
_entity_poly.entity_id
_entity_poly.type
_entity_poly.pdbx_seq_one_letter_code
_entity_poly.pdbx_strand_id
1 'polypeptide(L)'
;AMLRGIPMHFLPRFDAQEVIRHLPSVTVMMGVPTFYTRLMDTPEFTRELCAAIRLFISGSAPLLAQTFEAFFAHTGHRILERYGMSEANMVASNPLDGERIAGTVGYALPGVTLRVCDAEHNPVAAGQTGVLQMRGPNVFKGYWQMPEKTASEFTEDGFFVSGDMATMDGDGRVRIVGREKDLVISGGLNVYPKEIEDAIDVLEGVNESAVIG
;
A
#
# COMPACT_ATOMS: atom_id res chain seq x y z
N ALA A 1 14.75 -10.43 5.64
CA ALA A 1 16.18 -10.53 5.33
C ALA A 1 16.99 -10.88 6.58
N MET A 2 17.01 -10.03 7.62
CA MET A 2 17.82 -10.23 8.84
C MET A 2 17.64 -11.60 9.49
N LEU A 3 16.40 -12.01 9.78
CA LEU A 3 16.11 -13.31 10.42
C LEU A 3 16.59 -14.53 9.62
N ARG A 4 16.83 -14.38 8.33
CA ARG A 4 17.29 -15.45 7.43
C ARG A 4 18.76 -15.28 7.02
N GLY A 5 19.47 -14.27 7.56
CA GLY A 5 20.85 -13.99 7.18
C GLY A 5 21.04 -13.59 5.72
N ILE A 6 20.01 -13.05 5.07
CA ILE A 6 20.08 -12.63 3.66
C ILE A 6 20.80 -11.29 3.58
N PRO A 7 21.84 -11.17 2.73
CA PRO A 7 22.52 -9.90 2.51
C PRO A 7 21.56 -8.80 2.04
N MET A 8 21.78 -7.57 2.51
CA MET A 8 21.00 -6.41 2.13
C MET A 8 21.92 -5.26 1.74
N HIS A 9 21.60 -4.61 0.61
CA HIS A 9 22.12 -3.29 0.28
C HIS A 9 21.12 -2.26 0.81
N PHE A 10 21.47 -1.60 1.91
CA PHE A 10 20.65 -0.56 2.51
C PHE A 10 21.15 0.81 2.07
N LEU A 11 20.35 1.51 1.27
CA LEU A 11 20.68 2.87 0.83
C LEU A 11 20.05 3.88 1.80
N PRO A 12 20.84 4.74 2.45
CA PRO A 12 20.33 5.69 3.44
C PRO A 12 19.46 6.80 2.83
N ARG A 13 19.58 7.01 1.53
CA ARG A 13 18.74 7.88 0.71
C ARG A 13 18.53 7.27 -0.67
N PHE A 14 17.45 7.63 -1.33
CA PHE A 14 17.22 7.20 -2.69
C PHE A 14 18.12 7.99 -3.65
N ASP A 15 18.84 7.23 -4.47
CA ASP A 15 19.59 7.72 -5.63
C ASP A 15 19.42 6.69 -6.74
N ALA A 16 18.86 7.10 -7.90
CA ALA A 16 18.52 6.19 -8.98
C ALA A 16 19.76 5.50 -9.57
N GLN A 17 20.87 6.23 -9.73
CA GLN A 17 22.12 5.67 -10.27
C GLN A 17 22.74 4.66 -9.30
N GLU A 18 22.64 4.92 -8.00
CA GLU A 18 23.10 3.98 -6.98
C GLU A 18 22.27 2.70 -6.97
N VAL A 19 20.94 2.81 -7.07
CA VAL A 19 20.05 1.66 -7.21
C VAL A 19 20.41 0.85 -8.46
N ILE A 20 20.53 1.50 -9.62
CA ILE A 20 20.87 0.87 -10.90
C ILE A 20 22.18 0.08 -10.80
N ARG A 21 23.21 0.62 -10.15
CA ARG A 21 24.48 -0.07 -9.93
C ARG A 21 24.34 -1.36 -9.11
N HIS A 22 23.39 -1.41 -8.19
CA HIS A 22 23.18 -2.59 -7.33
C HIS A 22 22.24 -3.64 -7.93
N LEU A 23 21.36 -3.28 -8.88
CA LEU A 23 20.37 -4.22 -9.44
C LEU A 23 20.97 -5.55 -9.94
N PRO A 24 22.14 -5.58 -10.63
CA PRO A 24 22.71 -6.85 -11.08
C PRO A 24 23.13 -7.81 -9.97
N SER A 25 23.29 -7.31 -8.74
CA SER A 25 23.76 -8.09 -7.58
C SER A 25 22.64 -8.49 -6.62
N VAL A 26 21.39 -8.10 -6.89
CA VAL A 26 20.25 -8.36 -6.01
C VAL A 26 19.12 -9.06 -6.76
N THR A 27 18.22 -9.70 -6.03
CA THR A 27 17.05 -10.40 -6.60
C THR A 27 15.72 -9.80 -6.15
N VAL A 28 15.75 -8.88 -5.20
CA VAL A 28 14.56 -8.20 -4.67
C VAL A 28 14.89 -6.73 -4.45
N MET A 29 14.02 -5.87 -4.93
CA MET A 29 14.04 -4.44 -4.63
C MET A 29 12.78 -4.06 -3.86
N MET A 30 12.94 -3.25 -2.81
CA MET A 30 11.84 -2.68 -2.05
C MET A 30 11.96 -1.17 -2.06
N GLY A 31 10.86 -0.49 -2.35
CA GLY A 31 10.81 0.96 -2.38
C GLY A 31 9.40 1.51 -2.19
N VAL A 32 9.29 2.82 -2.11
CA VAL A 32 8.03 3.55 -2.16
C VAL A 32 7.67 3.87 -3.63
N PRO A 33 6.41 4.18 -3.97
CA PRO A 33 5.98 4.42 -5.35
C PRO A 33 6.85 5.42 -6.12
N THR A 34 7.22 6.54 -5.50
CA THR A 34 8.06 7.58 -6.12
C THR A 34 9.45 7.10 -6.52
N PHE A 35 9.97 6.02 -5.93
CA PHE A 35 11.25 5.44 -6.36
C PHE A 35 11.11 4.76 -7.72
N TYR A 36 9.99 4.13 -7.97
CA TYR A 36 9.70 3.46 -9.25
C TYR A 36 9.50 4.45 -10.39
N THR A 37 8.79 5.55 -10.17
CA THR A 37 8.66 6.62 -11.17
C THR A 37 10.02 7.21 -11.53
N ARG A 38 10.83 7.58 -10.52
CA ARG A 38 12.17 8.15 -10.72
C ARG A 38 13.15 7.16 -11.39
N LEU A 39 13.00 5.86 -11.17
CA LEU A 39 13.79 4.86 -11.89
C LEU A 39 13.38 4.79 -13.37
N MET A 40 12.09 4.78 -13.68
CA MET A 40 11.60 4.77 -15.06
C MET A 40 12.03 6.01 -15.85
N ASP A 41 12.19 7.15 -15.18
CA ASP A 41 12.70 8.40 -15.78
C ASP A 41 14.22 8.36 -16.05
N THR A 42 14.91 7.31 -15.61
CA THR A 42 16.36 7.15 -15.75
C THR A 42 16.67 6.28 -16.95
N PRO A 43 17.34 6.78 -18.01
CA PRO A 43 17.55 6.05 -19.27
C PRO A 43 18.25 4.69 -19.12
N GLU A 44 19.12 4.55 -18.13
CA GLU A 44 19.86 3.31 -17.86
C GLU A 44 19.01 2.23 -17.16
N PHE A 45 17.82 2.57 -16.67
CA PHE A 45 16.90 1.61 -16.05
C PHE A 45 16.14 0.86 -17.15
N THR A 46 16.70 -0.23 -17.63
CA THR A 46 16.14 -1.00 -18.75
C THR A 46 15.55 -2.33 -18.31
N ARG A 47 14.77 -2.95 -19.21
CA ARG A 47 14.21 -4.29 -19.02
C ARG A 47 15.32 -5.34 -18.81
N GLU A 48 16.41 -5.24 -19.54
CA GLU A 48 17.55 -6.17 -19.45
C GLU A 48 18.21 -6.07 -18.08
N LEU A 49 18.36 -4.85 -17.55
CA LEU A 49 18.89 -4.63 -16.21
C LEU A 49 18.02 -5.26 -15.11
N CYS A 50 16.71 -5.28 -15.34
CA CYS A 50 15.74 -5.85 -14.39
C CYS A 50 15.62 -7.38 -14.51
N ALA A 51 16.19 -8.03 -15.50
CA ALA A 51 15.98 -9.45 -15.79
C ALA A 51 16.36 -10.41 -14.65
N ALA A 52 17.34 -10.06 -13.83
CA ALA A 52 17.75 -10.84 -12.67
C ALA A 52 16.89 -10.60 -11.40
N ILE A 53 16.05 -9.57 -11.41
CA ILE A 53 15.20 -9.26 -10.29
C ILE A 53 14.01 -10.20 -10.27
N ARG A 54 13.80 -10.88 -9.17
CA ARG A 54 12.66 -11.77 -8.96
C ARG A 54 11.42 -11.00 -8.51
N LEU A 55 11.61 -9.90 -7.77
CA LEU A 55 10.51 -9.22 -7.11
C LEU A 55 10.81 -7.73 -6.87
N PHE A 56 9.89 -6.88 -7.32
CA PHE A 56 9.79 -5.48 -6.93
C PHE A 56 8.62 -5.33 -5.96
N ILE A 57 8.85 -4.67 -4.82
CA ILE A 57 7.87 -4.51 -3.75
C ILE A 57 7.63 -3.03 -3.47
N SER A 58 6.38 -2.60 -3.47
CA SER A 58 5.97 -1.25 -3.07
C SER A 58 5.12 -1.26 -1.81
N GLY A 59 5.22 -0.20 -1.03
CA GLY A 59 4.42 0.05 0.16
C GLY A 59 4.67 1.42 0.74
N SER A 60 4.06 1.70 1.89
CA SER A 60 4.15 2.96 2.64
C SER A 60 3.46 4.17 1.99
N ALA A 61 3.01 4.05 0.76
CA ALA A 61 2.17 5.02 0.06
C ALA A 61 1.35 4.29 -1.01
N PRO A 62 0.22 4.83 -1.48
CA PRO A 62 -0.55 4.26 -2.57
C PRO A 62 0.26 4.23 -3.87
N LEU A 63 0.22 3.10 -4.57
CA LEU A 63 0.82 2.96 -5.90
C LEU A 63 -0.27 3.23 -6.94
N LEU A 64 -0.09 4.29 -7.74
CA LEU A 64 -1.03 4.61 -8.82
C LEU A 64 -1.11 3.47 -9.82
N ALA A 65 -2.33 3.16 -10.28
CA ALA A 65 -2.55 2.12 -11.30
C ALA A 65 -1.74 2.40 -12.58
N GLN A 66 -1.66 3.67 -12.99
CA GLN A 66 -0.86 4.10 -14.12
C GLN A 66 0.64 3.77 -13.93
N THR A 67 1.19 4.06 -12.75
CA THR A 67 2.60 3.74 -12.43
C THR A 67 2.83 2.22 -12.45
N PHE A 68 1.89 1.45 -11.92
CA PHE A 68 1.97 -0.02 -11.94
C PHE A 68 2.02 -0.56 -13.38
N GLU A 69 1.14 -0.09 -14.26
CA GLU A 69 1.09 -0.55 -15.66
C GLU A 69 2.29 -0.03 -16.48
N ALA A 70 2.70 1.24 -16.28
CA ALA A 70 3.89 1.79 -16.91
C ALA A 70 5.15 1.01 -16.51
N PHE A 71 5.29 0.67 -15.25
CA PHE A 71 6.40 -0.13 -14.74
C PHE A 71 6.41 -1.53 -15.36
N PHE A 72 5.25 -2.17 -15.50
CA PHE A 72 5.14 -3.45 -16.19
C PHE A 72 5.53 -3.36 -17.68
N ALA A 73 5.04 -2.34 -18.38
CA ALA A 73 5.40 -2.11 -19.78
C ALA A 73 6.90 -1.88 -19.95
N HIS A 74 7.52 -1.13 -19.03
CA HIS A 74 8.94 -0.79 -19.08
C HIS A 74 9.85 -1.98 -18.73
N THR A 75 9.54 -2.72 -17.67
CA THR A 75 10.45 -3.75 -17.11
C THR A 75 10.01 -5.19 -17.36
N GLY A 76 8.73 -5.42 -17.65
CA GLY A 76 8.13 -6.76 -17.68
C GLY A 76 7.76 -7.31 -16.28
N HIS A 77 7.98 -6.54 -15.21
CA HIS A 77 7.67 -6.95 -13.84
C HIS A 77 6.43 -6.24 -13.31
N ARG A 78 5.55 -6.99 -12.67
CA ARG A 78 4.44 -6.43 -11.90
C ARG A 78 4.90 -6.18 -10.47
N ILE A 79 4.79 -4.96 -9.99
CA ILE A 79 5.13 -4.60 -8.61
C ILE A 79 4.21 -5.35 -7.64
N LEU A 80 4.77 -5.89 -6.57
CA LEU A 80 4.00 -6.43 -5.46
C LEU A 80 3.71 -5.30 -4.48
N GLU A 81 2.50 -4.78 -4.54
CA GLU A 81 2.03 -3.78 -3.59
C GLU A 81 1.53 -4.46 -2.32
N ARG A 82 1.85 -3.87 -1.17
CA ARG A 82 1.45 -4.34 0.15
C ARG A 82 1.13 -3.18 1.07
N TYR A 83 0.30 -3.45 2.06
CA TYR A 83 -0.15 -2.48 3.04
C TYR A 83 0.23 -2.91 4.46
N GLY A 84 0.58 -1.90 5.25
CA GLY A 84 0.86 -2.02 6.66
C GLY A 84 1.10 -0.66 7.29
N MET A 85 1.18 -0.67 8.60
CA MET A 85 1.39 0.53 9.42
C MET A 85 2.21 0.18 10.65
N SER A 86 2.69 1.19 11.39
CA SER A 86 3.54 0.97 12.56
C SER A 86 2.86 0.14 13.64
N GLU A 87 1.56 0.30 13.79
CA GLU A 87 0.72 -0.37 14.78
C GLU A 87 0.51 -1.87 14.49
N ALA A 88 0.68 -2.28 13.25
CA ALA A 88 0.36 -3.64 12.84
C ALA A 88 1.41 -4.29 11.93
N ASN A 89 2.51 -3.60 11.62
CA ASN A 89 3.46 -4.07 10.61
C ASN A 89 2.76 -4.36 9.27
N MET A 90 3.14 -5.38 8.51
CA MET A 90 2.45 -5.74 7.28
C MET A 90 1.18 -6.54 7.60
N VAL A 91 0.06 -6.15 7.00
CA VAL A 91 -1.25 -6.78 7.20
C VAL A 91 -1.87 -7.34 5.94
N ALA A 92 -1.57 -6.74 4.78
CA ALA A 92 -2.06 -7.21 3.48
C ALA A 92 -0.95 -7.18 2.42
N SER A 93 -1.05 -8.06 1.44
CA SER A 93 -0.13 -8.11 0.30
C SER A 93 -0.83 -8.69 -0.93
N ASN A 94 -0.52 -8.15 -2.11
CA ASN A 94 -0.75 -8.87 -3.34
C ASN A 94 -0.01 -10.22 -3.30
N PRO A 95 -0.47 -11.25 -4.04
CA PRO A 95 0.13 -12.57 -3.98
C PRO A 95 1.56 -12.57 -4.54
N LEU A 96 2.42 -13.40 -3.91
CA LEU A 96 3.76 -13.65 -4.43
C LEU A 96 3.68 -14.37 -5.78
N ASP A 97 2.85 -15.42 -5.81
CA ASP A 97 2.54 -16.20 -6.98
C ASP A 97 1.07 -15.99 -7.33
N GLY A 98 0.78 -15.52 -8.55
CA GLY A 98 -0.56 -15.21 -9.00
C GLY A 98 -0.73 -13.78 -9.51
N GLU A 99 -1.98 -13.38 -9.70
CA GLU A 99 -2.31 -12.09 -10.29
C GLU A 99 -2.20 -10.96 -9.27
N ARG A 100 -1.43 -9.93 -9.62
CA ARG A 100 -1.34 -8.66 -8.89
C ARG A 100 -2.17 -7.63 -9.61
N ILE A 101 -3.15 -7.06 -8.93
CA ILE A 101 -4.08 -6.09 -9.51
C ILE A 101 -3.70 -4.69 -9.06
N ALA A 102 -3.52 -3.80 -10.04
CA ALA A 102 -3.20 -2.40 -9.83
C ALA A 102 -4.21 -1.71 -8.88
N GLY A 103 -3.71 -0.85 -8.01
CA GLY A 103 -4.52 -0.10 -7.04
C GLY A 103 -5.13 -0.97 -5.94
N THR A 104 -4.63 -2.20 -5.74
CA THR A 104 -5.04 -3.05 -4.62
C THR A 104 -3.83 -3.45 -3.78
N VAL A 105 -4.04 -3.59 -2.49
CA VAL A 105 -3.02 -4.09 -1.56
C VAL A 105 -3.10 -5.60 -1.34
N GLY A 106 -3.98 -6.28 -2.11
CA GLY A 106 -4.13 -7.73 -2.09
C GLY A 106 -4.95 -8.24 -0.91
N TYR A 107 -4.51 -9.34 -0.32
CA TYR A 107 -5.25 -10.10 0.69
C TYR A 107 -4.58 -10.01 2.06
N ALA A 108 -5.36 -10.30 3.11
CA ALA A 108 -4.84 -10.46 4.47
C ALA A 108 -3.67 -11.46 4.49
N LEU A 109 -2.62 -11.11 5.20
CA LEU A 109 -1.50 -12.03 5.43
C LEU A 109 -1.90 -13.17 6.38
N PRO A 110 -1.22 -14.31 6.34
CA PRO A 110 -1.52 -15.44 7.23
C PRO A 110 -1.55 -15.03 8.70
N GLY A 111 -2.64 -15.37 9.39
CA GLY A 111 -2.84 -15.05 10.80
C GLY A 111 -3.44 -13.65 11.04
N VAL A 112 -3.64 -12.85 9.99
CA VAL A 112 -4.31 -11.55 10.06
C VAL A 112 -5.76 -11.70 9.60
N THR A 113 -6.68 -11.10 10.34
CA THR A 113 -8.07 -10.93 9.94
C THR A 113 -8.32 -9.47 9.61
N LEU A 114 -8.86 -9.19 8.44
CA LEU A 114 -9.28 -7.86 7.99
C LEU A 114 -10.79 -7.82 7.83
N ARG A 115 -11.39 -6.68 8.14
CA ARG A 115 -12.79 -6.38 7.82
C ARG A 115 -12.93 -4.89 7.51
N VAL A 116 -13.93 -4.55 6.71
CA VAL A 116 -14.30 -3.16 6.40
C VAL A 116 -15.64 -2.90 7.08
N CYS A 117 -15.72 -1.84 7.87
CA CYS A 117 -16.88 -1.56 8.74
C CYS A 117 -17.40 -0.13 8.57
N ASP A 118 -18.67 0.06 8.91
CA ASP A 118 -19.28 1.36 9.10
C ASP A 118 -18.83 2.04 10.42
N ALA A 119 -19.37 3.21 10.72
CA ALA A 119 -19.05 3.98 11.93
C ALA A 119 -19.46 3.28 13.24
N GLU A 120 -20.45 2.38 13.17
CA GLU A 120 -20.93 1.56 14.29
C GLU A 120 -20.18 0.23 14.43
N HIS A 121 -19.08 0.07 13.65
CA HIS A 121 -18.24 -1.13 13.57
C HIS A 121 -18.94 -2.39 13.01
N ASN A 122 -20.07 -2.24 12.32
CA ASN A 122 -20.69 -3.35 11.60
C ASN A 122 -20.00 -3.58 10.25
N PRO A 123 -19.73 -4.84 9.86
CA PRO A 123 -19.19 -5.12 8.55
C PRO A 123 -20.10 -4.62 7.43
N VAL A 124 -19.51 -3.91 6.46
CA VAL A 124 -20.24 -3.46 5.26
C VAL A 124 -20.30 -4.56 4.20
N ALA A 125 -21.18 -4.41 3.21
CA ALA A 125 -21.25 -5.35 2.09
C ALA A 125 -19.98 -5.30 1.22
N ALA A 126 -19.67 -6.41 0.54
CA ALA A 126 -18.51 -6.47 -0.35
C ALA A 126 -18.54 -5.34 -1.39
N GLY A 127 -17.40 -4.68 -1.55
CA GLY A 127 -17.24 -3.53 -2.45
C GLY A 127 -17.69 -2.18 -1.86
N GLN A 128 -18.36 -2.14 -0.73
CA GLN A 128 -18.68 -0.88 -0.06
C GLN A 128 -17.47 -0.33 0.69
N THR A 129 -17.36 0.99 0.71
CA THR A 129 -16.31 1.71 1.43
C THR A 129 -16.66 1.82 2.92
N GLY A 130 -15.67 1.61 3.77
CA GLY A 130 -15.76 1.77 5.20
C GLY A 130 -14.37 1.82 5.83
N VAL A 131 -14.29 1.85 7.15
CA VAL A 131 -13.03 1.86 7.90
C VAL A 131 -12.44 0.46 7.95
N LEU A 132 -11.18 0.33 7.56
CA LEU A 132 -10.45 -0.92 7.65
C LEU A 132 -10.11 -1.23 9.11
N GLN A 133 -10.51 -2.39 9.56
CA GLN A 133 -10.19 -2.91 10.89
C GLN A 133 -9.39 -4.20 10.77
N MET A 134 -8.47 -4.41 11.71
CA MET A 134 -7.55 -5.54 11.64
C MET A 134 -7.34 -6.21 12.99
N ARG A 135 -7.16 -7.52 12.98
CA ARG A 135 -6.83 -8.32 14.15
C ARG A 135 -5.81 -9.40 13.77
N GLY A 136 -4.79 -9.57 14.59
CA GLY A 136 -3.75 -10.58 14.38
C GLY A 136 -2.63 -10.47 15.39
N PRO A 137 -1.73 -11.46 15.44
CA PRO A 137 -0.60 -11.46 16.37
C PRO A 137 0.44 -10.38 16.09
N ASN A 138 0.39 -9.76 14.91
CA ASN A 138 1.25 -8.68 14.46
C ASN A 138 0.74 -7.30 14.90
N VAL A 139 -0.54 -7.18 15.33
CA VAL A 139 -1.10 -5.94 15.83
C VAL A 139 -0.49 -5.61 17.20
N PHE A 140 -0.06 -4.37 17.39
CA PHE A 140 0.52 -3.91 18.65
C PHE A 140 -0.48 -4.01 19.81
N LYS A 141 0.01 -3.92 21.05
CA LYS A 141 -0.84 -4.02 22.24
C LYS A 141 -1.40 -2.68 22.69
N GLY A 142 -0.93 -1.60 22.10
CA GLY A 142 -1.36 -0.26 22.43
C GLY A 142 -0.25 0.79 22.38
N TYR A 143 -0.64 2.03 22.53
CA TYR A 143 0.27 3.18 22.54
C TYR A 143 0.94 3.33 23.91
N TRP A 144 2.23 3.59 23.89
CA TRP A 144 3.03 3.77 25.12
C TRP A 144 2.49 4.93 25.96
N GLN A 145 2.16 4.65 27.22
CA GLN A 145 1.61 5.62 28.18
C GLN A 145 0.34 6.37 27.71
N MET A 146 -0.44 5.78 26.79
CA MET A 146 -1.68 6.36 26.28
C MET A 146 -2.84 5.34 26.34
N PRO A 147 -3.28 4.95 27.56
CA PRO A 147 -4.28 3.90 27.70
C PRO A 147 -5.65 4.30 27.13
N GLU A 148 -6.05 5.56 27.30
CA GLU A 148 -7.32 6.06 26.76
C GLU A 148 -7.36 6.03 25.23
N LYS A 149 -6.28 6.51 24.59
CA LYS A 149 -6.15 6.43 23.13
C LYS A 149 -6.14 4.97 22.67
N THR A 150 -5.43 4.10 23.37
CA THR A 150 -5.42 2.67 23.05
C THR A 150 -6.84 2.09 23.12
N ALA A 151 -7.59 2.40 24.18
CA ALA A 151 -8.95 1.89 24.35
C ALA A 151 -9.90 2.40 23.26
N SER A 152 -9.74 3.64 22.78
CA SER A 152 -10.59 4.22 21.74
C SER A 152 -10.31 3.67 20.34
N GLU A 153 -9.13 3.07 20.11
CA GLU A 153 -8.76 2.55 18.80
C GLU A 153 -8.88 1.02 18.69
N PHE A 154 -9.42 0.36 19.71
CA PHE A 154 -9.75 -1.05 19.67
C PHE A 154 -11.23 -1.28 19.89
N THR A 155 -11.83 -2.12 19.09
CA THR A 155 -13.20 -2.58 19.28
C THR A 155 -13.30 -3.57 20.43
N GLU A 156 -14.51 -3.79 20.98
CA GLU A 156 -14.74 -4.75 22.07
C GLU A 156 -14.34 -6.19 21.68
N ASP A 157 -14.47 -6.56 20.42
CA ASP A 157 -14.07 -7.86 19.89
C ASP A 157 -12.59 -7.92 19.44
N GLY A 158 -11.79 -6.89 19.80
CA GLY A 158 -10.33 -6.88 19.69
C GLY A 158 -9.76 -6.57 18.30
N PHE A 159 -10.52 -5.90 17.44
CA PHE A 159 -9.99 -5.34 16.20
C PHE A 159 -9.40 -3.94 16.46
N PHE A 160 -8.25 -3.69 15.88
CA PHE A 160 -7.67 -2.36 15.80
C PHE A 160 -8.31 -1.59 14.63
N VAL A 161 -8.74 -0.36 14.90
CA VAL A 161 -9.35 0.56 13.94
C VAL A 161 -8.25 1.39 13.29
N SER A 162 -7.96 1.16 12.02
CA SER A 162 -6.79 1.75 11.36
C SER A 162 -6.93 3.25 11.04
N GLY A 163 -8.16 3.75 10.94
CA GLY A 163 -8.45 5.07 10.38
C GLY A 163 -8.21 5.17 8.87
N ASP A 164 -7.89 4.06 8.19
CA ASP A 164 -7.82 3.98 6.74
C ASP A 164 -9.17 3.54 6.17
N MET A 165 -9.66 4.26 5.17
CA MET A 165 -10.83 3.89 4.40
C MET A 165 -10.45 2.86 3.35
N ALA A 166 -11.25 1.83 3.22
CA ALA A 166 -10.99 0.74 2.29
C ALA A 166 -12.27 0.15 1.71
N THR A 167 -12.13 -0.55 0.60
CA THR A 167 -13.12 -1.51 0.11
C THR A 167 -12.52 -2.92 0.17
N MET A 168 -13.36 -3.92 0.32
CA MET A 168 -12.98 -5.33 0.25
C MET A 168 -13.98 -6.07 -0.63
N ASP A 169 -13.49 -6.77 -1.66
CA ASP A 169 -14.37 -7.54 -2.56
C ASP A 169 -14.81 -8.88 -1.94
N GLY A 170 -15.65 -9.60 -2.68
CA GLY A 170 -16.18 -10.89 -2.22
C GLY A 170 -15.12 -11.98 -2.02
N ASP A 171 -13.94 -11.82 -2.63
CA ASP A 171 -12.82 -12.75 -2.51
C ASP A 171 -11.85 -12.32 -1.39
N GLY A 172 -12.10 -11.18 -0.72
CA GLY A 172 -11.28 -10.64 0.37
C GLY A 172 -10.10 -9.79 -0.09
N ARG A 173 -10.08 -9.33 -1.34
CA ARG A 173 -9.06 -8.40 -1.86
C ARG A 173 -9.35 -6.99 -1.38
N VAL A 174 -8.37 -6.33 -0.81
CA VAL A 174 -8.46 -5.01 -0.22
C VAL A 174 -7.91 -3.94 -1.15
N ARG A 175 -8.62 -2.81 -1.24
CA ARG A 175 -8.19 -1.55 -1.84
C ARG A 175 -8.26 -0.45 -0.78
N ILE A 176 -7.19 0.29 -0.58
CA ILE A 176 -7.18 1.49 0.27
C ILE A 176 -7.70 2.68 -0.55
N VAL A 177 -8.66 3.40 0.00
CA VAL A 177 -9.36 4.54 -0.67
C VAL A 177 -8.88 5.87 -0.11
N GLY A 178 -8.32 5.90 1.09
CA GLY A 178 -7.83 7.12 1.73
C GLY A 178 -7.77 7.02 3.23
N ARG A 179 -7.72 8.16 3.88
CA ARG A 179 -7.79 8.30 5.35
C ARG A 179 -9.17 8.83 5.75
N GLU A 180 -9.73 8.29 6.81
CA GLU A 180 -11.00 8.77 7.36
C GLU A 180 -10.95 10.26 7.73
N LYS A 181 -9.85 10.70 8.35
CA LYS A 181 -9.62 12.10 8.75
C LYS A 181 -9.46 13.07 7.58
N ASP A 182 -9.11 12.57 6.40
CA ASP A 182 -8.92 13.37 5.19
C ASP A 182 -10.20 13.42 4.32
N LEU A 183 -11.27 12.75 4.78
CA LEU A 183 -12.56 12.76 4.12
C LEU A 183 -13.13 14.18 4.07
N VAL A 184 -13.46 14.63 2.89
CA VAL A 184 -14.12 15.93 2.68
C VAL A 184 -15.63 15.73 2.63
N ILE A 185 -16.38 16.46 3.45
CA ILE A 185 -17.85 16.46 3.41
C ILE A 185 -18.30 17.69 2.65
N SER A 186 -18.89 17.50 1.48
CA SER A 186 -19.42 18.58 0.65
C SER A 186 -20.88 18.34 0.31
N GLY A 187 -21.75 19.28 0.71
CA GLY A 187 -23.18 19.16 0.45
C GLY A 187 -23.86 17.92 1.06
N GLY A 188 -23.28 17.35 2.12
CA GLY A 188 -23.76 16.12 2.75
C GLY A 188 -23.29 14.83 2.06
N LEU A 189 -22.40 14.94 1.08
CA LEU A 189 -21.77 13.80 0.40
C LEU A 189 -20.35 13.62 0.90
N ASN A 190 -19.98 12.37 1.08
CA ASN A 190 -18.60 11.98 1.36
C ASN A 190 -17.78 12.03 0.07
N VAL A 191 -16.77 12.89 0.05
CA VAL A 191 -15.81 13.01 -1.04
C VAL A 191 -14.50 12.44 -0.56
N TYR A 192 -14.05 11.39 -1.23
CA TYR A 192 -12.76 10.76 -0.96
C TYR A 192 -11.68 11.43 -1.83
N PRO A 193 -10.73 12.18 -1.25
CA PRO A 193 -9.68 12.87 -2.01
C PRO A 193 -9.00 11.99 -3.04
N LYS A 194 -8.69 10.76 -2.67
CA LYS A 194 -8.02 9.79 -3.53
C LYS A 194 -8.78 9.46 -4.82
N GLU A 195 -10.11 9.42 -4.79
CA GLU A 195 -10.92 9.17 -5.99
C GLU A 195 -10.80 10.32 -7.00
N ILE A 196 -10.73 11.55 -6.50
CA ILE A 196 -10.54 12.74 -7.35
C ILE A 196 -9.10 12.80 -7.86
N GLU A 197 -8.12 12.55 -6.98
CA GLU A 197 -6.71 12.47 -7.35
C GLU A 197 -6.50 11.43 -8.45
N ASP A 198 -7.03 10.23 -8.32
CA ASP A 198 -6.94 9.17 -9.33
C ASP A 198 -7.53 9.60 -10.68
N ALA A 199 -8.60 10.41 -10.68
CA ALA A 199 -9.20 10.93 -11.89
C ALA A 199 -8.38 12.08 -12.52
N ILE A 200 -7.69 12.87 -11.71
CA ILE A 200 -6.81 13.97 -12.18
C ILE A 200 -5.47 13.40 -12.66
N ASP A 201 -4.90 12.45 -11.94
CA ASP A 201 -3.56 11.91 -12.20
C ASP A 201 -3.45 11.14 -13.52
N VAL A 202 -4.59 10.77 -14.14
CA VAL A 202 -4.60 10.16 -15.50
C VAL A 202 -4.54 11.18 -16.62
N LEU A 203 -4.65 12.48 -16.33
CA LEU A 203 -4.61 13.53 -17.34
C LEU A 203 -3.17 13.76 -17.83
N GLU A 204 -3.03 13.98 -19.15
CA GLU A 204 -1.74 14.26 -19.75
C GLU A 204 -1.10 15.51 -19.14
N GLY A 205 0.17 15.40 -18.73
CA GLY A 205 0.93 16.49 -18.11
C GLY A 205 0.76 16.61 -16.60
N VAL A 206 -0.07 15.78 -15.97
CA VAL A 206 -0.17 15.68 -14.50
C VAL A 206 0.75 14.55 -14.00
N ASN A 207 1.66 14.87 -13.10
CA ASN A 207 2.53 13.88 -12.46
C ASN A 207 1.93 13.35 -11.14
N GLU A 208 1.30 14.24 -10.39
CA GLU A 208 0.69 13.95 -9.09
C GLU A 208 -0.26 15.10 -8.74
N SER A 209 -1.37 14.78 -8.09
CA SER A 209 -2.31 15.76 -7.54
C SER A 209 -2.54 15.53 -6.05
N ALA A 210 -3.05 16.55 -5.35
CA ALA A 210 -3.49 16.45 -3.97
C ALA A 210 -4.78 17.22 -3.78
N VAL A 211 -5.81 16.56 -3.30
CA VAL A 211 -7.11 17.15 -2.96
C VAL A 211 -7.16 17.41 -1.46
N ILE A 212 -7.42 18.65 -1.10
CA ILE A 212 -7.52 19.10 0.29
C ILE A 212 -8.87 19.77 0.50
N GLY A 213 -9.48 19.57 1.68
CA GLY A 213 -10.77 20.18 2.09
C GLY A 213 -10.59 21.31 3.07
#